data_feeba8ba7c9d76c64052d3fe2304ba53
#
_entry.id   feeba8ba7c9d76c64052d3fe2304ba53
#
_cell.length_a   1.000
_cell.length_b   1.000
_cell.length_c   1.000
_cell.angle_alpha   90.00
_cell.angle_beta   90.00
_cell.angle_gamma   90.00
#
_symmetry.space_group_name_H-M   'P 1'
#
loop_
_entity.id
_entity.type
_entity.pdbx_description
1 polymer ?
#
loop_
_entity_poly.entity_id
_entity_poly.type
_entity_poly.pdbx_seq_one_letter_code
_entity_poly.pdbx_strand_id
1 'polypeptide(L)'
;MVMVSGGEYIGTVSFGECRMEQYSGWGEIYSLYLLPQYTGKGLGKRLMDRALSEMKEKGFTNILLFALEQNLTARKFYENYGFTLSGDMMKKKFGHKNVTQVMYTIKI
;
A
#
# COMPACT_ATOMS: atom_id res chain seq x y z
N MET A 1 -10.38 -0.48 -6.18
CA MET A 1 -11.25 0.55 -5.56
C MET A 1 -10.86 1.92 -6.06
N VAL A 2 -11.82 2.69 -6.48
CA VAL A 2 -11.61 4.04 -7.02
C VAL A 2 -12.27 5.05 -6.11
N MET A 3 -11.58 6.15 -5.82
CA MET A 3 -12.13 7.27 -5.07
C MET A 3 -12.54 8.37 -6.05
N VAL A 4 -13.79 8.81 -5.95
CA VAL A 4 -14.37 9.85 -6.81
C VAL A 4 -15.06 10.88 -5.92
N SER A 5 -14.93 12.15 -6.24
CA SER A 5 -15.63 13.23 -5.55
C SER A 5 -16.15 14.23 -6.56
N GLY A 6 -17.46 14.56 -6.47
CA GLY A 6 -18.10 15.48 -7.40
C GLY A 6 -18.00 15.05 -8.86
N GLY A 7 -17.99 13.74 -9.12
CA GLY A 7 -17.81 13.21 -10.47
C GLY A 7 -16.36 13.21 -10.97
N GLU A 8 -15.43 13.67 -10.16
CA GLU A 8 -14.03 13.76 -10.53
C GLU A 8 -13.23 12.62 -9.90
N TYR A 9 -12.37 11.97 -10.71
CA TYR A 9 -11.47 10.92 -10.27
C TYR A 9 -10.40 11.52 -9.35
N ILE A 10 -10.20 10.92 -8.17
CA ILE A 10 -9.22 11.36 -7.18
C ILE A 10 -8.06 10.41 -7.06
N GLY A 11 -8.33 9.12 -6.99
CA GLY A 11 -7.29 8.13 -6.81
C GLY A 11 -7.82 6.71 -6.81
N THR A 12 -6.93 5.76 -6.61
CA THR A 12 -7.29 4.34 -6.59
C THR A 12 -6.38 3.58 -5.63
N VAL A 13 -6.92 2.50 -5.07
CA VAL A 13 -6.15 1.51 -4.32
C VAL A 13 -6.53 0.13 -4.85
N SER A 14 -5.52 -0.71 -5.08
CA SER A 14 -5.75 -2.10 -5.42
C SER A 14 -5.18 -3.00 -4.33
N PHE A 15 -5.90 -4.07 -4.01
CA PHE A 15 -5.52 -4.96 -2.92
C PHE A 15 -6.13 -6.33 -3.14
N GLY A 16 -5.62 -7.31 -2.42
CA GLY A 16 -6.12 -8.66 -2.47
C GLY A 16 -5.27 -9.59 -1.61
N GLU A 17 -5.30 -10.85 -1.93
CA GLU A 17 -4.50 -11.86 -1.22
C GLU A 17 -3.04 -11.78 -1.67
N CYS A 18 -2.12 -11.90 -0.70
CA CYS A 18 -0.70 -11.97 -1.01
C CYS A 18 -0.40 -13.31 -1.70
N ARG A 19 0.35 -13.24 -2.80
CA ARG A 19 0.69 -14.43 -3.59
C ARG A 19 2.03 -15.05 -3.20
N MET A 20 2.73 -14.46 -2.22
CA MET A 20 3.99 -14.98 -1.73
C MET A 20 3.72 -16.12 -0.75
N GLU A 21 4.39 -17.25 -0.97
CA GLU A 21 4.17 -18.45 -0.19
C GLU A 21 4.42 -18.25 1.30
N GLN A 22 5.49 -17.53 1.66
CA GLN A 22 5.82 -17.27 3.05
C GLN A 22 4.82 -16.35 3.76
N TYR A 23 3.96 -15.67 3.02
CA TYR A 23 2.91 -14.81 3.57
C TYR A 23 1.52 -15.29 3.17
N SER A 24 1.36 -16.60 3.06
CA SER A 24 0.07 -17.21 2.73
C SER A 24 -0.98 -16.78 3.76
N GLY A 25 -2.14 -16.39 3.28
CA GLY A 25 -3.24 -15.90 4.13
C GLY A 25 -3.16 -14.43 4.49
N TRP A 26 -2.07 -13.76 4.16
CA TRP A 26 -1.95 -12.31 4.34
C TRP A 26 -2.65 -11.58 3.22
N GLY A 27 -3.16 -10.39 3.51
CA GLY A 27 -3.58 -9.47 2.46
C GLY A 27 -2.42 -8.60 2.00
N GLU A 28 -2.55 -8.06 0.80
CA GLU A 28 -1.53 -7.19 0.24
C GLU A 28 -2.18 -5.97 -0.41
N ILE A 29 -1.65 -4.79 -0.12
CA ILE A 29 -1.96 -3.58 -0.89
C ILE A 29 -1.01 -3.57 -2.08
N TYR A 30 -1.54 -3.77 -3.28
CA TYR A 30 -0.73 -3.83 -4.50
C TYR A 30 -0.33 -2.45 -4.98
N SER A 31 -1.23 -1.48 -4.87
CA SER A 31 -0.95 -0.11 -5.27
C SER A 31 -1.91 0.86 -4.59
N LEU A 32 -1.43 2.06 -4.34
CA LEU A 32 -2.24 3.17 -3.88
C LEU A 32 -1.77 4.41 -4.63
N TYR A 33 -2.69 5.08 -5.30
CA TYR A 33 -2.37 6.23 -6.14
C TYR A 33 -3.39 7.34 -5.91
N LEU A 34 -2.91 8.57 -5.80
CA LEU A 34 -3.71 9.78 -5.80
C LEU A 34 -3.22 10.69 -6.91
N LEU A 35 -4.16 11.39 -7.55
CA LEU A 35 -3.76 12.46 -8.46
C LEU A 35 -2.98 13.52 -7.67
N PRO A 36 -1.93 14.12 -8.28
CA PRO A 36 -1.05 15.04 -7.55
C PRO A 36 -1.77 16.21 -6.87
N GLN A 37 -2.84 16.75 -7.48
CA GLN A 37 -3.59 17.87 -6.92
C GLN A 37 -4.37 17.51 -5.65
N TYR A 38 -4.50 16.22 -5.35
CA TYR A 38 -5.22 15.76 -4.16
C TYR A 38 -4.31 15.25 -3.05
N THR A 39 -3.00 15.32 -3.23
CA THR A 39 -2.06 14.92 -2.20
C THR A 39 -2.00 15.97 -1.09
N GLY A 40 -1.65 15.53 0.12
CA GLY A 40 -1.53 16.43 1.27
C GLY A 40 -2.84 16.87 1.90
N LYS A 41 -3.97 16.28 1.49
CA LYS A 41 -5.31 16.65 2.00
C LYS A 41 -5.96 15.56 2.86
N GLY A 42 -5.20 14.56 3.28
CA GLY A 42 -5.73 13.45 4.05
C GLY A 42 -6.52 12.42 3.25
N LEU A 43 -6.58 12.56 1.93
CA LEU A 43 -7.36 11.65 1.09
C LEU A 43 -6.70 10.28 0.95
N GLY A 44 -5.37 10.23 0.97
CA GLY A 44 -4.64 8.96 0.97
C GLY A 44 -4.98 8.12 2.20
N LYS A 45 -5.05 8.77 3.37
CA LYS A 45 -5.45 8.10 4.60
C LYS A 45 -6.86 7.54 4.51
N ARG A 46 -7.80 8.32 3.97
CA ARG A 46 -9.19 7.88 3.81
C ARG A 46 -9.29 6.69 2.85
N LEU A 47 -8.53 6.74 1.77
CA LEU A 47 -8.49 5.65 0.80
C LEU A 47 -7.92 4.37 1.43
N MET A 48 -6.84 4.51 2.20
CA MET A 48 -6.25 3.39 2.93
C MET A 48 -7.21 2.83 4.00
N ASP A 49 -7.87 3.71 4.77
CA ASP A 49 -8.86 3.30 5.77
C ASP A 49 -9.94 2.42 5.12
N ARG A 50 -10.42 2.82 3.96
CA ARG A 50 -11.47 2.07 3.25
C ARG A 50 -10.96 0.72 2.77
N ALA A 51 -9.75 0.68 2.22
CA ALA A 51 -9.17 -0.56 1.74
C ALA A 51 -8.97 -1.56 2.89
N LEU A 52 -8.41 -1.10 4.02
CA LEU A 52 -8.19 -1.98 5.17
C LEU A 52 -9.50 -2.44 5.79
N SER A 53 -10.53 -1.58 5.80
CA SER A 53 -11.84 -1.96 6.28
C SER A 53 -12.44 -3.10 5.44
N GLU A 54 -12.35 -3.01 4.12
CA GLU A 54 -12.83 -4.08 3.24
C GLU A 54 -12.03 -5.37 3.41
N MET A 55 -10.71 -5.26 3.56
CA MET A 55 -9.87 -6.43 3.78
C MET A 55 -10.18 -7.12 5.09
N LYS A 56 -10.46 -6.34 6.14
CA LYS A 56 -10.85 -6.88 7.43
C LYS A 56 -12.18 -7.64 7.33
N GLU A 57 -13.14 -7.09 6.59
CA GLU A 57 -14.43 -7.76 6.35
C GLU A 57 -14.24 -9.09 5.62
N LYS A 58 -13.22 -9.19 4.77
CA LYS A 58 -12.90 -10.43 4.06
C LYS A 58 -12.10 -11.44 4.90
N GLY A 59 -11.80 -11.09 6.15
CA GLY A 59 -11.13 -11.99 7.08
C GLY A 59 -9.62 -11.83 7.19
N PHE A 60 -9.02 -10.87 6.49
CA PHE A 60 -7.59 -10.62 6.63
C PHE A 60 -7.29 -9.97 7.98
N THR A 61 -6.22 -10.41 8.63
CA THR A 61 -5.76 -9.85 9.91
C THR A 61 -4.38 -9.22 9.79
N ASN A 62 -3.59 -9.66 8.82
CA ASN A 62 -2.25 -9.14 8.57
C ASN A 62 -2.16 -8.66 7.13
N ILE A 63 -1.69 -7.45 6.94
CA ILE A 63 -1.60 -6.81 5.63
C ILE A 63 -0.15 -6.41 5.40
N LEU A 64 0.33 -6.60 4.17
CA LEU A 64 1.65 -6.11 3.79
C LEU A 64 1.56 -5.26 2.53
N LEU A 65 2.59 -4.47 2.33
CA LEU A 65 2.79 -3.73 1.09
C LEU A 65 4.28 -3.55 0.84
N PHE A 66 4.62 -3.27 -0.40
CA PHE A 66 5.99 -2.97 -0.80
C PHE A 66 6.08 -1.53 -1.27
N ALA A 67 7.17 -0.88 -0.94
CA ALA A 67 7.49 0.47 -1.40
C ALA A 67 8.93 0.49 -1.90
N LEU A 68 9.20 1.35 -2.88
CA LEU A 68 10.57 1.55 -3.33
C LEU A 68 11.38 2.13 -2.17
N GLU A 69 12.56 1.59 -1.92
CA GLU A 69 13.42 2.02 -0.82
C GLU A 69 13.69 3.52 -0.85
N GLN A 70 13.83 4.08 -2.06
CA GLN A 70 14.15 5.49 -2.24
C GLN A 70 12.92 6.41 -2.25
N ASN A 71 11.71 5.85 -2.24
CA ASN A 71 10.49 6.66 -2.23
C ASN A 71 10.16 7.08 -0.79
N LEU A 72 10.88 8.10 -0.33
CA LEU A 72 10.77 8.55 1.07
C LEU A 72 9.40 9.13 1.39
N THR A 73 8.75 9.76 0.42
CA THR A 73 7.40 10.32 0.62
C THR A 73 6.40 9.21 0.89
N ALA A 74 6.39 8.15 0.09
CA ALA A 74 5.50 7.02 0.29
C ALA A 74 5.81 6.31 1.60
N ARG A 75 7.09 6.08 1.88
CA ARG A 75 7.51 5.41 3.11
C ARG A 75 7.06 6.17 4.35
N LYS A 76 7.21 7.50 4.35
CA LYS A 76 6.76 8.34 5.44
C LYS A 76 5.24 8.25 5.63
N PHE A 77 4.50 8.23 4.52
CA PHE A 77 3.05 8.07 4.58
C PHE A 77 2.66 6.75 5.25
N TYR A 78 3.27 5.63 4.85
CA TYR A 78 2.96 4.34 5.44
C TYR A 78 3.34 4.27 6.92
N GLU A 79 4.50 4.81 7.29
CA GLU A 79 4.95 4.84 8.69
C GLU A 79 4.02 5.69 9.54
N ASN A 80 3.63 6.86 9.05
CA ASN A 80 2.69 7.72 9.77
C ASN A 80 1.30 7.11 9.89
N TYR A 81 0.92 6.31 8.91
CA TYR A 81 -0.36 5.61 8.95
C TYR A 81 -0.41 4.54 10.04
N GLY A 82 0.71 3.92 10.34
CA GLY A 82 0.79 2.86 11.34
C GLY A 82 1.42 1.57 10.85
N PHE A 83 1.89 1.54 9.61
CA PHE A 83 2.64 0.39 9.12
C PHE A 83 4.02 0.36 9.75
N THR A 84 4.52 -0.85 9.98
CA THR A 84 5.85 -1.08 10.53
C THR A 84 6.76 -1.63 9.45
N LEU A 85 7.97 -1.09 9.37
CA LEU A 85 8.97 -1.59 8.43
C LEU A 85 9.38 -3.00 8.84
N SER A 86 9.21 -3.93 7.92
CA SER A 86 9.69 -5.31 8.09
C SER A 86 11.17 -5.37 7.77
N GLY A 87 11.86 -6.37 8.30
CA GLY A 87 13.24 -6.62 7.92
C GLY A 87 13.40 -7.24 6.53
N ASP A 88 12.31 -7.64 5.90
CA ASP A 88 12.37 -8.28 4.59
C ASP A 88 12.48 -7.23 3.47
N MET A 89 13.28 -7.55 2.48
CA MET A 89 13.51 -6.68 1.33
C MET A 89 13.39 -7.50 0.05
N MET A 90 12.88 -6.87 -1.01
CA MET A 90 12.85 -7.48 -2.34
C MET A 90 13.73 -6.69 -3.28
N LYS A 91 14.61 -7.39 -3.99
CA LYS A 91 15.42 -6.79 -5.05
C LYS A 91 14.85 -7.25 -6.39
N LYS A 92 14.48 -6.29 -7.22
CA LYS A 92 13.96 -6.55 -8.56
C LYS A 92 14.84 -5.83 -9.58
N LYS A 93 14.97 -6.46 -10.74
CA LYS A 93 15.71 -5.89 -11.86
C LYS A 93 14.72 -5.38 -12.90
N PHE A 94 14.80 -4.09 -13.21
CA PHE A 94 14.00 -3.48 -14.28
C PHE A 94 14.98 -3.03 -15.38
N GLY A 95 15.04 -3.82 -16.47
CA GLY A 95 16.03 -3.56 -17.52
C GLY A 95 17.44 -3.68 -16.97
N HIS A 96 18.18 -2.58 -16.97
CA HIS A 96 19.55 -2.51 -16.45
C HIS A 96 19.62 -1.97 -15.01
N LYS A 97 18.48 -1.65 -14.40
CA LYS A 97 18.43 -1.09 -13.04
C LYS A 97 18.05 -2.14 -12.03
N ASN A 98 18.81 -2.20 -10.95
CA ASN A 98 18.42 -2.97 -9.77
C ASN A 98 17.60 -2.05 -8.86
N VAL A 99 16.41 -2.52 -8.47
CA VAL A 99 15.50 -1.76 -7.63
C VAL A 99 15.27 -2.54 -6.35
N THR A 100 15.42 -1.87 -5.21
CA THR A 100 15.14 -2.46 -3.90
C THR A 100 13.79 -1.98 -3.42
N GLN A 101 12.95 -2.92 -3.04
CA GLN A 101 11.68 -2.64 -2.38
C GLN A 101 11.77 -3.05 -0.92
N VAL A 102 11.22 -2.22 -0.05
CA VAL A 102 11.10 -2.53 1.37
C VAL A 102 9.67 -2.93 1.66
N MET A 103 9.49 -3.81 2.66
CA MET A 103 8.18 -4.32 3.02
C MET A 103 7.70 -3.66 4.30
N TYR A 104 6.44 -3.25 4.28
CA TYR A 104 5.74 -2.73 5.44
C TYR A 104 4.58 -3.64 5.80
N THR A 105 4.31 -3.77 7.08
CA THR A 105 3.21 -4.63 7.57
C THR A 105 2.35 -3.88 8.57
N ILE A 106 1.08 -4.27 8.63
CA ILE A 106 0.16 -3.77 9.65
C ILE A 106 -0.78 -4.91 10.05
N LYS A 107 -1.16 -4.93 11.31
CA LYS A 107 -2.16 -5.86 11.83
C LYS A 107 -3.49 -5.14 12.00
N ILE A 108 -4.54 -5.75 11.50
CA ILE A 108 -5.87 -5.10 11.50
C ILE A 108 -6.95 -5.90 12.24
#